data_49bed9f890398f978c6af780b4fd4c34
#
_entry.id   49bed9f890398f978c6af780b4fd4c34
#
_cell.length_a   1.000
_cell.length_b   1.000
_cell.length_c   1.000
_cell.angle_alpha   90.00
_cell.angle_beta   90.00
_cell.angle_gamma   90.00
#
_symmetry.space_group_name_H-M   'P 1'
#
loop_
_entity.id
_entity.type
_entity.pdbx_description
1 polymer ?
#
loop_
_entity_poly.entity_id
_entity_poly.type
_entity_poly.pdbx_seq_one_letter_code
_entity_poly.pdbx_strand_id
1 'polypeptide(L)'
;MRIGFVSIRHRSNTFARQHRSLILSPWPQNNQRHDLGTNIILPGVEFDGIELVPLVMPVHSAGGPIEPDSFSTLLTELVTILEQQDSLDGLILEVTGTLLVEEHSGELLLLRRLVERFPSLLVGILADQVAQLPEAVFGLTPLVLGPHHWPGIDRAQRLALLVRLLARWIRREIRPVAALERRTMLLPLAIQRTDCPPFDQLPPLLAAVEQNPSILAVTVFAGFPYADVAEAGMTVVVVTDAAAELGKTAARQLADLVWDSREQIAWPTLTIEEAIHQAMQNDSTGPHLILDTGDATEAGAPGEGTAALWAALDLGARQTLLSAIVDPQAIEIVLRHGIGTPIELELGGKTDHRHGYPIPVRGIVRRIGCGQYRRWSPLAGGELLDAGPSAWLEIEGRYEGHLDVVVSGRPVPFDELGLARALGIDVATKRIIILKSAVEALAWCRQSDPFTPLVRPAQVLQAVTPGIATPDLAFFSYRSVKRPAWPLDTY
;
A
#
# COMPACT_ATOMS: atom_id res chain seq x y z
N MET A 1 -0.59 4.63 -31.43
CA MET A 1 0.40 3.89 -30.60
C MET A 1 -0.36 3.15 -29.53
N ARG A 2 -0.09 1.84 -29.36
CA ARG A 2 -0.78 0.98 -28.38
C ARG A 2 0.21 0.56 -27.30
N ILE A 3 -0.03 0.97 -26.07
CA ILE A 3 0.80 0.63 -24.91
C ILE A 3 -0.01 -0.27 -23.97
N GLY A 4 0.50 -1.49 -23.74
CA GLY A 4 -0.10 -2.40 -22.76
C GLY A 4 0.08 -1.88 -21.34
N PHE A 5 -0.90 -2.13 -20.48
CA PHE A 5 -0.83 -1.83 -19.05
C PHE A 5 -1.15 -3.05 -18.20
N VAL A 6 -0.25 -3.37 -17.29
CA VAL A 6 -0.35 -4.46 -16.33
C VAL A 6 -0.08 -3.92 -14.93
N SER A 7 -0.99 -4.16 -14.00
CA SER A 7 -0.83 -3.76 -12.60
C SER A 7 -0.79 -5.01 -11.71
N ILE A 8 0.39 -5.30 -11.15
CA ILE A 8 0.63 -6.40 -10.20
C ILE A 8 1.34 -5.81 -8.99
N ARG A 9 0.59 -5.50 -7.95
CA ARG A 9 1.11 -4.85 -6.75
C ARG A 9 0.99 -5.81 -5.57
N HIS A 10 2.12 -6.31 -5.10
CA HIS A 10 2.19 -7.11 -3.88
C HIS A 10 3.35 -6.65 -3.02
N ARG A 11 3.08 -6.32 -1.75
CA ARG A 11 4.10 -6.02 -0.75
C ARG A 11 4.41 -7.28 0.04
N SER A 12 5.60 -7.85 -0.18
CA SER A 12 6.07 -9.04 0.52
C SER A 12 6.71 -8.68 1.85
N ASN A 13 6.02 -8.96 2.93
CA ASN A 13 6.55 -8.87 4.28
C ASN A 13 7.22 -10.21 4.64
N THR A 14 8.55 -10.24 4.74
CA THR A 14 9.32 -11.48 5.02
C THR A 14 9.14 -11.99 6.45
N PHE A 15 8.57 -11.19 7.34
CA PHE A 15 8.27 -11.57 8.71
C PHE A 15 6.87 -12.17 8.86
N ALA A 16 6.05 -12.15 7.80
CA ALA A 16 4.77 -12.84 7.76
C ALA A 16 4.97 -14.36 7.62
N ARG A 17 4.16 -15.14 8.37
CA ARG A 17 4.29 -16.61 8.39
C ARG A 17 3.74 -17.31 7.17
N GLN A 18 2.75 -16.71 6.51
CA GLN A 18 2.04 -17.34 5.38
C GLN A 18 2.52 -16.76 4.07
N HIS A 19 2.96 -17.63 3.18
CA HIS A 19 3.13 -17.30 1.78
C HIS A 19 1.79 -16.94 1.14
N ARG A 20 1.83 -16.22 0.02
CA ARG A 20 0.65 -15.77 -0.71
C ARG A 20 0.63 -16.36 -2.11
N SER A 21 -0.57 -16.59 -2.61
CA SER A 21 -0.81 -16.89 -4.01
C SER A 21 -1.39 -15.65 -4.70
N LEU A 22 -0.93 -15.37 -5.92
CA LEU A 22 -1.47 -14.31 -6.76
C LEU A 22 -2.17 -14.97 -7.96
N ILE A 23 -3.35 -14.48 -8.27
CA ILE A 23 -4.14 -14.94 -9.42
C ILE A 23 -4.36 -13.76 -10.34
N LEU A 24 -4.00 -13.90 -11.61
CA LEU A 24 -4.35 -12.94 -12.64
C LEU A 24 -5.75 -13.20 -13.17
N SER A 25 -6.47 -12.13 -13.43
CA SER A 25 -7.73 -12.18 -14.17
C SER A 25 -7.56 -11.31 -15.42
N PRO A 26 -7.79 -11.87 -16.62
CA PRO A 26 -7.76 -11.10 -17.85
C PRO A 26 -8.74 -9.91 -17.77
N TRP A 27 -8.40 -8.81 -18.45
CA TRP A 27 -9.30 -7.67 -18.54
C TRP A 27 -10.59 -8.07 -19.26
N PRO A 28 -11.80 -7.75 -18.76
CA PRO A 28 -13.06 -8.11 -19.40
C PRO A 28 -13.17 -7.52 -20.83
N GLN A 29 -13.50 -8.35 -21.81
CA GLN A 29 -13.60 -7.93 -23.22
C GLN A 29 -14.95 -7.29 -23.59
N ASN A 30 -15.97 -7.38 -22.73
CA ASN A 30 -17.30 -6.83 -22.97
C ASN A 30 -17.39 -5.34 -22.68
N ASN A 31 -18.34 -4.64 -23.32
CA ASN A 31 -18.61 -3.18 -23.27
C ASN A 31 -18.72 -2.51 -21.88
N GLN A 32 -18.46 -3.22 -20.79
CA GLN A 32 -18.24 -2.62 -19.47
C GLN A 32 -16.90 -1.89 -19.32
N ARG A 33 -16.11 -1.83 -20.40
CA ARG A 33 -14.81 -1.14 -20.47
C ARG A 33 -14.88 0.35 -20.11
N HIS A 34 -16.00 1.03 -20.38
CA HIS A 34 -16.13 2.48 -20.17
C HIS A 34 -16.24 2.87 -18.69
N ASP A 35 -16.80 2.00 -17.82
CA ASP A 35 -16.98 2.34 -16.41
C ASP A 35 -15.82 1.88 -15.50
N LEU A 36 -15.00 0.93 -15.93
CA LEU A 36 -13.93 0.36 -15.10
C LEU A 36 -12.52 0.69 -15.61
N GLY A 37 -12.34 0.91 -16.93
CA GLY A 37 -11.02 0.92 -17.56
C GLY A 37 -10.20 2.17 -17.29
N THR A 38 -10.54 3.27 -17.92
CA THR A 38 -9.76 4.51 -17.81
C THR A 38 -9.91 5.22 -16.47
N ASN A 39 -11.08 5.09 -15.83
CA ASN A 39 -11.32 5.72 -14.52
C ASN A 39 -10.56 5.04 -13.37
N ILE A 40 -10.29 3.73 -13.45
CA ILE A 40 -9.46 3.03 -12.48
C ILE A 40 -7.97 3.29 -12.71
N ILE A 41 -7.55 3.35 -13.99
CA ILE A 41 -6.15 3.49 -14.36
C ILE A 41 -5.74 4.97 -14.32
N LEU A 42 -6.53 5.84 -14.96
CA LEU A 42 -6.23 7.27 -15.11
C LEU A 42 -7.52 8.09 -15.19
N PRO A 43 -8.13 8.45 -14.06
CA PRO A 43 -9.31 9.32 -14.10
C PRO A 43 -8.96 10.68 -14.71
N GLY A 44 -9.62 11.01 -15.84
CA GLY A 44 -9.52 12.33 -16.47
C GLY A 44 -8.23 12.64 -17.22
N VAL A 45 -7.40 11.64 -17.56
CA VAL A 45 -6.18 11.85 -18.38
C VAL A 45 -6.38 11.32 -19.80
N GLU A 46 -6.27 12.22 -20.78
CA GLU A 46 -6.23 11.89 -22.20
C GLU A 46 -4.79 11.84 -22.71
N PHE A 47 -4.52 10.92 -23.62
CA PHE A 47 -3.22 10.76 -24.28
C PHE A 47 -3.39 10.94 -25.79
N ASP A 48 -2.79 12.00 -26.35
CA ASP A 48 -2.82 12.27 -27.79
C ASP A 48 -2.22 11.14 -28.62
N GLY A 49 -3.08 10.41 -29.34
CA GLY A 49 -2.68 9.33 -30.23
C GLY A 49 -2.06 8.10 -29.55
N ILE A 50 -2.23 7.96 -28.23
CA ILE A 50 -1.77 6.81 -27.46
C ILE A 50 -2.98 6.11 -26.85
N GLU A 51 -3.15 4.84 -27.19
CA GLU A 51 -4.13 3.94 -26.57
C GLU A 51 -3.44 3.18 -25.44
N LEU A 52 -3.86 3.39 -24.20
CA LEU A 52 -3.45 2.56 -23.06
C LEU A 52 -4.38 1.36 -22.96
N VAL A 53 -3.81 0.16 -23.17
CA VAL A 53 -4.56 -1.10 -23.23
C VAL A 53 -4.42 -1.87 -21.92
N PRO A 54 -5.43 -1.87 -21.05
CA PRO A 54 -5.38 -2.70 -19.85
C PRO A 54 -5.47 -4.18 -20.23
N LEU A 55 -4.54 -4.99 -19.71
CA LEU A 55 -4.41 -6.40 -20.09
C LEU A 55 -4.95 -7.34 -19.02
N VAL A 56 -4.80 -6.97 -17.76
CA VAL A 56 -5.25 -7.74 -16.60
C VAL A 56 -6.00 -6.84 -15.62
N MET A 57 -6.90 -7.44 -14.85
CA MET A 57 -7.47 -6.75 -13.69
C MET A 57 -6.35 -6.44 -12.69
N PRO A 58 -6.34 -5.23 -12.10
CA PRO A 58 -5.32 -4.90 -11.12
C PRO A 58 -5.31 -5.90 -9.96
N VAL A 59 -4.12 -6.38 -9.61
CA VAL A 59 -3.90 -7.19 -8.41
C VAL A 59 -3.25 -6.30 -7.36
N HIS A 60 -3.90 -6.17 -6.21
CA HIS A 60 -3.35 -5.43 -5.08
C HIS A 60 -3.46 -6.26 -3.82
N SER A 61 -2.30 -6.62 -3.25
CA SER A 61 -2.25 -7.40 -2.02
C SER A 61 -0.99 -7.09 -1.21
N ALA A 62 -0.98 -7.57 0.03
CA ALA A 62 0.20 -7.56 0.89
C ALA A 62 0.17 -8.82 1.77
N GLY A 63 1.33 -9.27 2.23
CA GLY A 63 1.46 -10.48 3.03
C GLY A 63 2.85 -11.06 2.96
N GLY A 64 3.00 -12.37 3.14
CA GLY A 64 4.29 -13.04 2.95
C GLY A 64 4.73 -13.10 1.49
N PRO A 65 5.94 -13.57 1.22
CA PRO A 65 6.42 -13.83 -0.14
C PRO A 65 5.46 -14.71 -0.95
N ILE A 66 5.54 -14.62 -2.27
CA ILE A 66 4.69 -15.39 -3.17
C ILE A 66 5.24 -16.81 -3.31
N GLU A 67 4.34 -17.79 -3.35
CA GLU A 67 4.70 -19.18 -3.62
C GLU A 67 5.26 -19.34 -5.05
N PRO A 68 6.38 -20.07 -5.25
CA PRO A 68 7.03 -20.22 -6.55
C PRO A 68 6.09 -20.76 -7.64
N ASP A 69 5.27 -21.76 -7.34
CA ASP A 69 4.33 -22.34 -8.29
C ASP A 69 3.24 -21.34 -8.70
N SER A 70 2.73 -20.59 -7.75
CA SER A 70 1.77 -19.51 -8.02
C SER A 70 2.38 -18.43 -8.91
N PHE A 71 3.62 -18.04 -8.66
CA PHE A 71 4.33 -17.06 -9.47
C PHE A 71 4.64 -17.59 -10.89
N SER A 72 5.04 -18.84 -11.01
CA SER A 72 5.26 -19.50 -12.32
C SER A 72 3.97 -19.53 -13.15
N THR A 73 2.84 -19.82 -12.53
CA THR A 73 1.52 -19.78 -13.16
C THR A 73 1.19 -18.36 -13.63
N LEU A 74 1.38 -17.36 -12.77
CA LEU A 74 1.18 -15.94 -13.08
C LEU A 74 2.02 -15.50 -14.29
N LEU A 75 3.30 -15.88 -14.35
CA LEU A 75 4.17 -15.57 -15.49
C LEU A 75 3.67 -16.18 -16.79
N THR A 76 3.22 -17.44 -16.73
CA THR A 76 2.71 -18.18 -17.89
C THR A 76 1.41 -17.54 -18.42
N GLU A 77 0.50 -17.20 -17.52
CA GLU A 77 -0.75 -16.52 -17.87
C GLU A 77 -0.49 -15.14 -18.47
N LEU A 78 0.41 -14.34 -17.90
CA LEU A 78 0.75 -13.02 -18.42
C LEU A 78 1.37 -13.10 -19.81
N VAL A 79 2.29 -14.03 -20.06
CA VAL A 79 2.88 -14.24 -21.39
C VAL A 79 1.80 -14.63 -22.39
N THR A 80 0.88 -15.54 -22.02
CA THR A 80 -0.25 -15.95 -22.87
C THR A 80 -1.16 -14.79 -23.23
N ILE A 81 -1.50 -13.94 -22.24
CA ILE A 81 -2.31 -12.73 -22.46
C ILE A 81 -1.61 -11.76 -23.43
N LEU A 82 -0.31 -11.56 -23.29
CA LEU A 82 0.47 -10.69 -24.18
C LEU A 82 0.56 -11.25 -25.62
N GLU A 83 0.71 -12.57 -25.78
CA GLU A 83 0.73 -13.24 -27.09
C GLU A 83 -0.60 -13.14 -27.82
N GLN A 84 -1.71 -13.01 -27.10
CA GLN A 84 -3.06 -12.88 -27.68
C GLN A 84 -3.39 -11.43 -28.07
N GLN A 85 -2.53 -10.46 -27.75
CA GLN A 85 -2.76 -9.07 -28.14
C GLN A 85 -2.34 -8.85 -29.59
N ASP A 86 -3.10 -7.99 -30.29
CA ASP A 86 -2.58 -7.32 -31.47
C ASP A 86 -1.31 -6.55 -31.09
N SER A 87 -0.47 -6.21 -32.08
CA SER A 87 0.82 -5.56 -31.85
C SER A 87 0.76 -4.44 -30.81
N LEU A 88 1.54 -4.60 -29.73
CA LEU A 88 1.80 -3.56 -28.75
C LEU A 88 3.12 -2.86 -29.11
N ASP A 89 3.13 -1.53 -29.03
CA ASP A 89 4.34 -0.73 -29.23
C ASP A 89 5.22 -0.68 -27.98
N GLY A 90 4.62 -0.85 -26.80
CA GLY A 90 5.30 -0.86 -25.51
C GLY A 90 4.44 -1.43 -24.39
N LEU A 91 5.03 -1.59 -23.22
CA LEU A 91 4.36 -2.14 -22.03
C LEU A 91 4.68 -1.28 -20.80
N ILE A 92 3.68 -1.01 -20.00
CA ILE A 92 3.86 -0.44 -18.67
C ILE A 92 3.52 -1.50 -17.62
N LEU A 93 4.47 -1.72 -16.71
CA LEU A 93 4.28 -2.54 -15.52
C LEU A 93 4.11 -1.62 -14.31
N GLU A 94 2.97 -1.69 -13.66
CA GLU A 94 2.77 -1.09 -12.36
C GLU A 94 3.01 -2.15 -11.28
N VAL A 95 3.99 -1.89 -10.40
CA VAL A 95 4.45 -2.84 -9.38
C VAL A 95 4.65 -2.13 -8.04
N THR A 96 4.74 -2.89 -6.95
CA THR A 96 5.18 -2.33 -5.67
C THR A 96 6.70 -2.15 -5.60
N GLY A 97 7.45 -2.97 -6.31
CA GLY A 97 8.90 -3.02 -6.18
C GLY A 97 9.38 -3.77 -4.93
N THR A 98 8.50 -4.55 -4.32
CA THR A 98 8.76 -5.35 -3.11
C THR A 98 8.16 -6.75 -3.20
N LEU A 99 7.75 -7.18 -4.38
CA LEU A 99 7.25 -8.53 -4.61
C LEU A 99 8.43 -9.51 -4.52
N LEU A 100 8.35 -10.45 -3.61
CA LEU A 100 9.33 -11.50 -3.43
C LEU A 100 8.72 -12.87 -3.77
N VAL A 101 9.52 -13.69 -4.45
CA VAL A 101 9.29 -15.12 -4.63
C VAL A 101 10.40 -15.83 -3.87
N GLU A 102 10.08 -16.38 -2.72
CA GLU A 102 11.08 -16.77 -1.72
C GLU A 102 11.98 -15.57 -1.36
N GLU A 103 13.27 -15.62 -1.70
CA GLU A 103 14.26 -14.56 -1.45
C GLU A 103 14.58 -13.70 -2.70
N HIS A 104 13.90 -13.96 -3.82
CA HIS A 104 14.19 -13.33 -5.11
C HIS A 104 13.18 -12.23 -5.45
N SER A 105 13.65 -11.14 -6.07
CA SER A 105 12.74 -10.12 -6.59
C SER A 105 11.87 -10.67 -7.72
N GLY A 106 10.56 -10.72 -7.47
CA GLY A 106 9.58 -11.15 -8.45
C GLY A 106 9.50 -10.19 -9.64
N GLU A 107 9.69 -8.89 -9.42
CA GLU A 107 9.72 -7.88 -10.48
C GLU A 107 10.90 -8.13 -11.44
N LEU A 108 12.07 -8.51 -10.92
CA LEU A 108 13.21 -8.86 -11.76
C LEU A 108 12.97 -10.13 -12.56
N LEU A 109 12.38 -11.16 -11.94
CA LEU A 109 12.02 -12.42 -12.61
C LEU A 109 10.97 -12.16 -13.71
N LEU A 110 9.96 -11.38 -13.40
CA LEU A 110 8.91 -10.97 -14.35
C LEU A 110 9.53 -10.22 -15.55
N LEU A 111 10.35 -9.20 -15.28
CA LEU A 111 10.94 -8.37 -16.34
C LEU A 111 11.90 -9.18 -17.22
N ARG A 112 12.71 -10.06 -16.65
CA ARG A 112 13.58 -10.97 -17.42
C ARG A 112 12.74 -11.86 -18.36
N ARG A 113 11.68 -12.46 -17.86
CA ARG A 113 10.79 -13.31 -18.68
C ARG A 113 10.18 -12.55 -19.84
N LEU A 114 9.77 -11.29 -19.60
CA LEU A 114 9.19 -10.43 -20.65
C LEU A 114 10.23 -10.03 -21.70
N VAL A 115 11.42 -9.63 -21.31
CA VAL A 115 12.49 -9.25 -22.24
C VAL A 115 12.98 -10.45 -23.07
N GLU A 116 13.06 -11.64 -22.47
CA GLU A 116 13.39 -12.88 -23.19
C GLU A 116 12.33 -13.23 -24.24
N ARG A 117 11.04 -13.11 -23.89
CA ARG A 117 9.95 -13.52 -24.78
C ARG A 117 9.59 -12.47 -25.82
N PHE A 118 9.73 -11.19 -25.48
CA PHE A 118 9.37 -10.04 -26.31
C PHE A 118 10.54 -9.04 -26.40
N PRO A 119 11.67 -9.39 -27.06
CA PRO A 119 12.90 -8.58 -26.99
C PRO A 119 12.79 -7.20 -27.65
N SER A 120 11.79 -6.97 -28.50
CA SER A 120 11.52 -5.66 -29.13
C SER A 120 10.55 -4.80 -28.32
N LEU A 121 9.90 -5.34 -27.30
CA LEU A 121 8.90 -4.63 -26.51
C LEU A 121 9.59 -3.78 -25.44
N LEU A 122 9.52 -2.46 -25.57
CA LEU A 122 10.05 -1.56 -24.56
C LEU A 122 9.13 -1.51 -23.35
N VAL A 123 9.72 -1.65 -22.16
CA VAL A 123 8.97 -1.70 -20.90
C VAL A 123 9.29 -0.47 -20.06
N GLY A 124 8.25 0.17 -19.51
CA GLY A 124 8.36 1.16 -18.45
C GLY A 124 7.79 0.62 -17.14
N ILE A 125 8.37 1.00 -16.01
CA ILE A 125 7.93 0.58 -14.68
C ILE A 125 7.40 1.79 -13.91
N LEU A 126 6.18 1.67 -13.38
CA LEU A 126 5.66 2.53 -12.34
C LEU A 126 5.73 1.76 -11.01
N ALA A 127 6.65 2.15 -10.15
CA ALA A 127 6.84 1.51 -8.86
C ALA A 127 6.21 2.33 -7.72
N ASP A 128 5.86 1.65 -6.62
CA ASP A 128 5.34 2.30 -5.41
C ASP A 128 6.46 3.01 -4.63
N GLN A 129 6.09 3.92 -3.72
CA GLN A 129 7.03 4.60 -2.81
C GLN A 129 7.93 3.66 -2.02
N VAL A 130 7.45 2.45 -1.74
CA VAL A 130 8.18 1.42 -0.95
C VAL A 130 9.16 0.60 -1.77
N ALA A 131 9.37 0.90 -3.05
CA ALA A 131 10.17 0.06 -3.95
C ALA A 131 11.63 -0.10 -3.49
N GLN A 132 12.14 -1.32 -3.64
CA GLN A 132 13.53 -1.74 -3.36
C GLN A 132 14.05 -2.63 -4.50
N LEU A 133 13.90 -2.13 -5.73
CA LEU A 133 14.23 -2.89 -6.93
C LEU A 133 15.75 -3.18 -7.01
N PRO A 134 16.16 -4.41 -7.36
CA PRO A 134 17.56 -4.72 -7.63
C PRO A 134 18.14 -3.89 -8.78
N GLU A 135 19.43 -3.59 -8.73
CA GLU A 135 20.13 -2.82 -9.78
C GLU A 135 19.97 -3.45 -11.18
N ALA A 136 19.88 -4.77 -11.25
CA ALA A 136 19.66 -5.50 -12.50
C ALA A 136 18.37 -5.12 -13.24
N VAL A 137 17.34 -4.60 -12.54
CA VAL A 137 16.10 -4.09 -13.17
C VAL A 137 16.43 -2.91 -14.09
N PHE A 138 17.27 -1.99 -13.64
CA PHE A 138 17.65 -0.77 -14.37
C PHE A 138 18.51 -1.07 -15.61
N GLY A 139 19.18 -2.22 -15.64
CA GLY A 139 19.86 -2.73 -16.83
C GLY A 139 18.92 -3.30 -17.90
N LEU A 140 17.69 -3.68 -17.51
CA LEU A 140 16.67 -4.20 -18.42
C LEU A 140 15.72 -3.09 -18.90
N THR A 141 15.39 -2.14 -18.03
CA THR A 141 14.66 -0.92 -18.39
C THR A 141 15.14 0.28 -17.59
N PRO A 142 15.54 1.38 -18.26
CA PRO A 142 15.89 2.62 -17.56
C PRO A 142 14.68 3.46 -17.15
N LEU A 143 13.47 3.22 -17.70
CA LEU A 143 12.27 3.96 -17.36
C LEU A 143 11.59 3.35 -16.13
N VAL A 144 12.08 3.72 -14.94
CA VAL A 144 11.49 3.37 -13.65
C VAL A 144 11.13 4.65 -12.91
N LEU A 145 9.85 4.87 -12.72
CA LEU A 145 9.29 6.04 -12.05
C LEU A 145 8.48 5.61 -10.82
N GLY A 146 8.39 6.51 -9.85
CA GLY A 146 7.51 6.37 -8.71
C GLY A 146 6.90 7.72 -8.31
N PRO A 147 6.08 7.77 -7.26
CA PRO A 147 5.47 9.00 -6.77
C PRO A 147 6.51 9.95 -6.15
N HIS A 148 6.20 11.24 -6.19
CA HIS A 148 6.91 12.26 -5.40
C HIS A 148 6.33 12.38 -3.99
N HIS A 149 5.05 12.06 -3.84
CA HIS A 149 4.35 12.11 -2.55
C HIS A 149 4.34 10.73 -1.86
N TRP A 150 4.42 10.76 -0.55
CA TRP A 150 4.24 9.60 0.34
C TRP A 150 3.08 9.91 1.30
N PRO A 151 1.99 9.13 1.30
CA PRO A 151 1.62 8.11 0.32
C PRO A 151 1.42 8.68 -1.10
N GLY A 152 1.50 7.83 -2.11
CA GLY A 152 1.58 8.15 -3.54
C GLY A 152 0.32 8.74 -4.17
N ILE A 153 -0.18 9.87 -3.69
CA ILE A 153 -1.39 10.54 -4.18
C ILE A 153 -1.25 11.12 -5.60
N ASP A 154 -0.03 11.29 -6.08
CA ASP A 154 0.32 11.78 -7.43
C ASP A 154 0.56 10.63 -8.44
N ARG A 155 0.20 9.39 -8.09
CA ARG A 155 0.38 8.20 -8.93
C ARG A 155 -0.14 8.39 -10.37
N ALA A 156 -1.33 8.98 -10.54
CA ALA A 156 -1.92 9.19 -11.86
C ALA A 156 -1.06 10.12 -12.73
N GLN A 157 -0.53 11.20 -12.16
CA GLN A 157 0.36 12.14 -12.84
C GLN A 157 1.68 11.47 -13.23
N ARG A 158 2.24 10.62 -12.35
CA ARG A 158 3.47 9.86 -12.61
C ARG A 158 3.27 8.82 -13.71
N LEU A 159 2.13 8.12 -13.72
CA LEU A 159 1.77 7.21 -14.81
C LEU A 159 1.64 7.97 -16.14
N ALA A 160 0.99 9.13 -16.14
CA ALA A 160 0.86 9.95 -17.32
C ALA A 160 2.23 10.41 -17.87
N LEU A 161 3.17 10.76 -16.99
CA LEU A 161 4.54 11.06 -17.37
C LEU A 161 5.21 9.84 -18.01
N LEU A 162 5.10 8.67 -17.35
CA LEU A 162 5.70 7.42 -17.83
C LEU A 162 5.19 7.04 -19.23
N VAL A 163 3.87 7.14 -19.47
CA VAL A 163 3.26 6.90 -20.80
C VAL A 163 3.90 7.80 -21.85
N ARG A 164 4.02 9.11 -21.57
CA ARG A 164 4.65 10.07 -22.50
C ARG A 164 6.14 9.76 -22.74
N LEU A 165 6.89 9.44 -21.70
CA LEU A 165 8.31 9.10 -21.84
C LEU A 165 8.52 7.80 -22.60
N LEU A 166 7.71 6.78 -22.35
CA LEU A 166 7.76 5.52 -23.09
C LEU A 166 7.45 5.73 -24.56
N ALA A 167 6.43 6.55 -24.89
CA ALA A 167 6.10 6.88 -26.27
C ALA A 167 7.24 7.61 -26.99
N ARG A 168 7.89 8.57 -26.33
CA ARG A 168 9.08 9.27 -26.87
C ARG A 168 10.27 8.31 -27.07
N TRP A 169 10.46 7.38 -26.16
CA TRP A 169 11.50 6.37 -26.30
C TRP A 169 11.22 5.42 -27.47
N ILE A 170 9.99 4.96 -27.65
CA ILE A 170 9.55 4.15 -28.81
C ILE A 170 9.81 4.90 -30.13
N ARG A 171 9.52 6.19 -30.19
CA ARG A 171 9.78 7.06 -31.34
C ARG A 171 11.28 7.41 -31.52
N ARG A 172 12.14 6.98 -30.60
CA ARG A 172 13.59 7.31 -30.57
C ARG A 172 13.87 8.82 -30.42
N GLU A 173 12.96 9.57 -29.82
CA GLU A 173 13.11 11.00 -29.53
C GLU A 173 14.00 11.23 -28.31
N ILE A 174 14.13 10.23 -27.42
CA ILE A 174 14.98 10.23 -26.23
C ILE A 174 15.75 8.91 -26.11
N ARG A 175 16.85 8.96 -25.35
CA ARG A 175 17.65 7.80 -24.94
C ARG A 175 17.75 7.76 -23.43
N PRO A 176 16.74 7.19 -22.74
CA PRO A 176 16.72 7.21 -21.29
C PRO A 176 17.86 6.39 -20.71
N VAL A 177 18.49 6.96 -19.69
CA VAL A 177 19.53 6.32 -18.89
C VAL A 177 19.20 6.54 -17.42
N ALA A 178 19.14 5.47 -16.63
CA ALA A 178 18.89 5.54 -15.20
C ALA A 178 20.22 5.59 -14.43
N ALA A 179 20.25 6.45 -13.42
CA ALA A 179 21.25 6.42 -12.36
C ALA A 179 20.54 6.22 -11.03
N LEU A 180 21.14 5.41 -10.15
CA LEU A 180 20.58 5.15 -8.84
C LEU A 180 21.62 5.35 -7.74
N GLU A 181 21.17 5.80 -6.60
CA GLU A 181 21.96 5.89 -5.37
C GLU A 181 21.13 5.38 -4.20
N ARG A 182 21.72 4.54 -3.34
CA ARG A 182 21.03 3.91 -2.21
C ARG A 182 21.69 4.27 -0.90
N ARG A 183 20.84 4.44 0.13
CA ARG A 183 21.26 4.54 1.52
C ARG A 183 20.53 3.46 2.32
N THR A 184 21.24 2.75 3.18
CA THR A 184 20.63 1.75 4.08
C THR A 184 19.91 2.46 5.23
N MET A 185 18.88 3.22 4.86
CA MET A 185 18.00 3.99 5.72
C MET A 185 16.64 3.31 5.72
N LEU A 186 16.32 2.63 6.84
CA LEU A 186 15.08 1.87 6.98
C LEU A 186 13.99 2.77 7.54
N LEU A 187 13.02 3.08 6.71
CA LEU A 187 11.90 3.98 7.06
C LEU A 187 10.62 3.15 7.25
N PRO A 188 10.11 2.95 8.48
CA PRO A 188 8.79 2.35 8.70
C PRO A 188 7.70 3.10 7.95
N LEU A 189 6.66 2.40 7.49
CA LEU A 189 5.56 3.03 6.74
C LEU A 189 4.95 4.22 7.50
N ALA A 190 4.82 4.12 8.81
CA ALA A 190 4.23 5.17 9.65
C ALA A 190 4.92 6.54 9.51
N ILE A 191 6.20 6.57 9.12
CA ILE A 191 6.96 7.81 8.93
C ILE A 191 7.19 8.15 7.45
N GLN A 192 6.74 7.32 6.52
CA GLN A 192 6.82 7.59 5.08
C GLN A 192 5.71 8.55 4.66
N ARG A 193 5.88 9.83 4.98
CA ARG A 193 4.87 10.86 4.74
C ARG A 193 5.53 12.18 4.34
N THR A 194 5.04 12.76 3.24
CA THR A 194 5.52 14.03 2.68
C THR A 194 4.60 15.20 2.99
N ASP A 195 3.81 15.09 4.02
CA ASP A 195 2.88 16.12 4.48
C ASP A 195 3.34 16.79 5.77
N CYS A 196 4.50 16.38 6.28
CA CYS A 196 5.14 16.96 7.46
C CYS A 196 6.68 16.86 7.33
N PRO A 197 7.42 17.70 8.10
CA PRO A 197 8.86 17.60 8.17
C PRO A 197 9.35 16.20 8.59
N PRO A 198 10.54 15.78 8.10
CA PRO A 198 11.45 16.52 7.21
C PRO A 198 11.14 16.34 5.71
N PHE A 199 10.15 15.50 5.34
CA PHE A 199 9.91 15.10 3.95
C PHE A 199 8.90 15.98 3.20
N ASP A 200 8.30 16.99 3.85
CA ASP A 200 7.37 17.93 3.22
C ASP A 200 8.01 18.77 2.10
N GLN A 201 9.33 18.97 2.16
CA GLN A 201 10.09 19.67 1.13
C GLN A 201 10.49 18.76 -0.05
N LEU A 202 10.30 17.44 0.08
CA LEU A 202 10.73 16.48 -0.95
C LEU A 202 9.95 16.65 -2.28
N PRO A 203 8.60 16.68 -2.32
CA PRO A 203 7.88 16.80 -3.58
C PRO A 203 8.22 18.08 -4.38
N PRO A 204 8.26 19.31 -3.79
CA PRO A 204 8.65 20.49 -4.53
C PRO A 204 10.13 20.47 -4.97
N LEU A 205 11.02 19.86 -4.20
CA LEU A 205 12.42 19.69 -4.58
C LEU A 205 12.55 18.78 -5.81
N LEU A 206 11.89 17.62 -5.82
CA LEU A 206 11.92 16.69 -6.95
C LEU A 206 11.34 17.35 -8.22
N ALA A 207 10.23 18.06 -8.07
CA ALA A 207 9.63 18.83 -9.18
C ALA A 207 10.59 19.91 -9.71
N ALA A 208 11.36 20.58 -8.86
CA ALA A 208 12.37 21.55 -9.28
C ALA A 208 13.54 20.89 -10.01
N VAL A 209 14.00 19.74 -9.59
CA VAL A 209 15.05 18.96 -10.27
C VAL A 209 14.60 18.53 -11.67
N GLU A 210 13.33 18.15 -11.86
CA GLU A 210 12.74 17.79 -13.15
C GLU A 210 12.58 19.00 -14.12
N GLN A 211 12.83 20.25 -13.69
CA GLN A 211 12.89 21.40 -14.60
C GLN A 211 14.14 21.39 -15.49
N ASN A 212 15.16 20.63 -15.15
CA ASN A 212 16.33 20.45 -16.02
C ASN A 212 15.94 19.61 -17.25
N PRO A 213 16.06 20.14 -18.48
CA PRO A 213 15.58 19.46 -19.68
C PRO A 213 16.29 18.13 -19.99
N SER A 214 17.47 17.91 -19.42
CA SER A 214 18.19 16.62 -19.52
C SER A 214 17.76 15.59 -18.50
N ILE A 215 16.95 15.96 -17.50
CA ILE A 215 16.36 15.07 -16.51
C ILE A 215 14.93 14.75 -16.93
N LEU A 216 14.67 13.49 -17.26
CA LEU A 216 13.37 13.02 -17.71
C LEU A 216 12.43 12.73 -16.54
N ALA A 217 12.97 12.19 -15.45
CA ALA A 217 12.23 11.91 -14.21
C ALA A 217 13.19 11.72 -13.04
N VAL A 218 12.71 12.04 -11.84
CA VAL A 218 13.39 11.73 -10.59
C VAL A 218 12.39 11.09 -9.61
N THR A 219 12.87 10.15 -8.81
CA THR A 219 12.05 9.49 -7.77
C THR A 219 12.92 9.19 -6.55
N VAL A 220 12.35 9.38 -5.37
CA VAL A 220 12.90 8.87 -4.11
C VAL A 220 11.97 7.79 -3.59
N PHE A 221 12.45 6.57 -3.61
CA PHE A 221 11.78 5.43 -3.00
C PHE A 221 12.19 5.34 -1.53
N ALA A 222 11.20 5.35 -0.64
CA ALA A 222 11.43 5.27 0.80
C ALA A 222 11.94 3.88 1.24
N GLY A 223 11.61 2.84 0.46
CA GLY A 223 11.92 1.45 0.78
C GLY A 223 10.87 0.80 1.69
N PHE A 224 11.02 -0.50 1.94
CA PHE A 224 10.08 -1.32 2.71
C PHE A 224 10.83 -2.12 3.77
N PRO A 225 10.94 -1.63 5.00
CA PRO A 225 11.78 -2.26 6.03
C PRO A 225 11.25 -3.61 6.50
N TYR A 226 10.02 -3.97 6.15
CA TYR A 226 9.43 -5.27 6.49
C TYR A 226 9.79 -6.39 5.49
N ALA A 227 10.66 -6.11 4.53
CA ALA A 227 11.32 -7.11 3.69
C ALA A 227 12.81 -7.17 4.01
N ASP A 228 13.27 -8.29 4.56
CA ASP A 228 14.67 -8.54 4.89
C ASP A 228 15.43 -8.95 3.62
N VAL A 229 15.83 -7.96 2.83
CA VAL A 229 16.56 -8.15 1.56
C VAL A 229 17.77 -7.24 1.49
N ALA A 230 18.74 -7.59 0.63
CA ALA A 230 19.98 -6.82 0.46
C ALA A 230 19.76 -5.41 -0.14
N GLU A 231 18.64 -5.23 -0.82
CA GLU A 231 18.21 -3.96 -1.42
C GLU A 231 17.45 -3.05 -0.46
N ALA A 232 17.21 -3.48 0.78
CA ALA A 232 16.46 -2.70 1.76
C ALA A 232 17.09 -1.33 2.01
N GLY A 233 16.24 -0.31 2.05
CA GLY A 233 16.62 1.07 2.28
C GLY A 233 16.09 2.05 1.24
N MET A 234 16.32 3.34 1.51
CA MET A 234 15.95 4.43 0.63
C MET A 234 16.78 4.41 -0.65
N THR A 235 16.14 4.62 -1.79
CA THR A 235 16.79 4.63 -3.11
C THR A 235 16.35 5.86 -3.91
N VAL A 236 17.30 6.63 -4.42
CA VAL A 236 17.05 7.70 -5.38
C VAL A 236 17.31 7.18 -6.78
N VAL A 237 16.39 7.43 -7.69
CA VAL A 237 16.50 7.10 -9.12
C VAL A 237 16.35 8.38 -9.93
N VAL A 238 17.32 8.66 -10.81
CA VAL A 238 17.28 9.77 -11.76
C VAL A 238 17.36 9.22 -13.16
N VAL A 239 16.36 9.47 -13.97
CA VAL A 239 16.31 9.11 -15.39
C VAL A 239 16.65 10.35 -16.23
N THR A 240 17.67 10.24 -17.07
CA THR A 240 18.15 11.34 -17.92
C THR A 240 18.06 10.98 -19.41
N ASP A 241 18.07 11.98 -20.28
CA ASP A 241 18.22 11.79 -21.71
C ASP A 241 19.70 11.78 -22.07
N ALA A 242 20.29 10.57 -22.18
CA ALA A 242 21.69 10.31 -22.52
C ALA A 242 22.76 11.03 -21.65
N ALA A 243 22.36 11.53 -20.46
CA ALA A 243 23.23 12.33 -19.58
C ALA A 243 23.60 11.58 -18.31
N ALA A 244 24.28 10.42 -18.41
CA ALA A 244 24.56 9.50 -17.31
C ALA A 244 25.28 10.15 -16.12
N GLU A 245 26.29 11.00 -16.36
CA GLU A 245 27.07 11.64 -15.26
C GLU A 245 26.25 12.69 -14.52
N LEU A 246 25.36 13.42 -15.23
CA LEU A 246 24.38 14.31 -14.57
C LEU A 246 23.45 13.49 -13.67
N GLY A 247 22.94 12.36 -14.16
CA GLY A 247 22.08 11.46 -13.41
C GLY A 247 22.72 10.96 -12.12
N LYS A 248 23.97 10.48 -12.19
CA LYS A 248 24.73 10.00 -11.03
C LYS A 248 24.96 11.10 -10.00
N THR A 249 25.33 12.31 -10.47
CA THR A 249 25.57 13.45 -9.58
C THR A 249 24.28 13.85 -8.86
N ALA A 250 23.18 13.99 -9.59
CA ALA A 250 21.89 14.35 -9.03
C ALA A 250 21.37 13.29 -8.05
N ALA A 251 21.48 11.99 -8.40
CA ALA A 251 21.07 10.89 -7.53
C ALA A 251 21.82 10.91 -6.20
N ARG A 252 23.15 11.11 -6.23
CA ARG A 252 23.97 11.20 -5.01
C ARG A 252 23.61 12.39 -4.16
N GLN A 253 23.49 13.58 -4.76
CA GLN A 253 23.15 14.80 -4.01
C GLN A 253 21.78 14.69 -3.31
N LEU A 254 20.77 14.14 -3.99
CA LEU A 254 19.47 13.90 -3.40
C LEU A 254 19.51 12.84 -2.31
N ALA A 255 20.27 11.76 -2.51
CA ALA A 255 20.44 10.71 -1.50
C ALA A 255 21.10 11.25 -0.23
N ASP A 256 22.14 12.09 -0.37
CA ASP A 256 22.80 12.73 0.77
C ASP A 256 21.84 13.67 1.50
N LEU A 257 21.07 14.49 0.78
CA LEU A 257 20.10 15.40 1.37
C LEU A 257 19.04 14.66 2.20
N VAL A 258 18.47 13.56 1.66
CA VAL A 258 17.48 12.76 2.40
C VAL A 258 18.14 12.05 3.59
N TRP A 259 19.37 11.54 3.42
CA TRP A 259 20.13 10.93 4.51
C TRP A 259 20.41 11.91 5.65
N ASP A 260 20.80 13.13 5.34
CA ASP A 260 21.13 14.16 6.35
C ASP A 260 19.89 14.64 7.13
N SER A 261 18.69 14.46 6.56
CA SER A 261 17.44 14.79 7.25
C SER A 261 17.01 13.73 8.28
N ARG A 262 17.65 12.55 8.35
CA ARG A 262 17.23 11.42 9.19
C ARG A 262 17.08 11.74 10.67
N GLU A 263 17.94 12.60 11.22
CA GLU A 263 17.90 12.98 12.63
C GLU A 263 16.70 13.91 12.98
N GLN A 264 16.02 14.44 11.96
CA GLN A 264 14.84 15.29 12.12
C GLN A 264 13.53 14.51 12.07
N ILE A 265 13.59 13.19 11.82
CA ILE A 265 12.41 12.36 11.71
C ILE A 265 11.74 12.20 13.07
N ALA A 266 10.48 12.61 13.14
CA ALA A 266 9.65 12.36 14.31
C ALA A 266 9.07 10.94 14.24
N TRP A 267 9.43 10.10 15.19
CA TRP A 267 8.89 8.75 15.33
C TRP A 267 7.54 8.77 16.04
N PRO A 268 6.57 7.93 15.63
CA PRO A 268 5.36 7.76 16.41
C PRO A 268 5.72 7.10 17.77
N THR A 269 5.19 7.66 18.84
CA THR A 269 5.48 7.21 20.21
C THR A 269 4.22 6.92 21.02
N LEU A 270 3.04 7.33 20.54
CA LEU A 270 1.79 7.07 21.25
C LEU A 270 1.48 5.58 21.30
N THR A 271 1.20 5.05 22.50
CA THR A 271 0.58 3.73 22.63
C THR A 271 -0.87 3.80 22.17
N ILE A 272 -1.49 2.65 21.93
CA ILE A 272 -2.91 2.60 21.54
C ILE A 272 -3.82 3.11 22.67
N GLU A 273 -3.46 2.85 23.92
CA GLU A 273 -4.17 3.33 25.11
C GLU A 273 -4.11 4.86 25.23
N GLU A 274 -2.91 5.44 25.02
CA GLU A 274 -2.73 6.89 25.05
C GLU A 274 -3.51 7.57 23.92
N ALA A 275 -3.50 6.99 22.70
CA ALA A 275 -4.22 7.52 21.56
C ALA A 275 -5.75 7.50 21.80
N ILE A 276 -6.30 6.39 22.32
CA ILE A 276 -7.71 6.28 22.66
C ILE A 276 -8.07 7.26 23.79
N HIS A 277 -7.25 7.35 24.84
CA HIS A 277 -7.49 8.25 25.97
C HIS A 277 -7.50 9.71 25.51
N GLN A 278 -6.54 10.11 24.66
CA GLN A 278 -6.49 11.45 24.07
C GLN A 278 -7.74 11.75 23.23
N ALA A 279 -8.20 10.79 22.43
CA ALA A 279 -9.42 10.92 21.63
C ALA A 279 -10.69 11.01 22.49
N MET A 280 -10.75 10.32 23.63
CA MET A 280 -11.87 10.38 24.56
C MET A 280 -11.96 11.71 25.30
N GLN A 281 -10.83 12.37 25.57
CA GLN A 281 -10.79 13.65 26.28
C GLN A 281 -11.02 14.87 25.39
N ASN A 282 -10.87 14.73 24.08
CA ASN A 282 -10.97 15.84 23.15
C ASN A 282 -12.41 16.07 22.69
N ASP A 283 -12.99 17.22 22.99
CA ASP A 283 -14.39 17.59 22.66
C ASP A 283 -14.54 18.20 21.26
N SER A 284 -13.58 18.01 20.36
CA SER A 284 -13.66 18.50 18.98
C SER A 284 -14.87 17.93 18.21
N THR A 285 -15.39 18.72 17.28
CA THR A 285 -16.42 18.27 16.35
C THR A 285 -15.83 17.38 15.27
N GLY A 286 -16.26 16.13 15.18
CA GLY A 286 -15.80 15.14 14.22
C GLY A 286 -15.06 13.97 14.88
N PRO A 287 -14.89 12.86 14.17
CA PRO A 287 -14.23 11.69 14.71
C PRO A 287 -12.73 11.90 14.86
N HIS A 288 -12.14 11.24 15.84
CA HIS A 288 -10.70 11.02 15.93
C HIS A 288 -10.37 9.75 15.17
N LEU A 289 -9.42 9.84 14.23
CA LEU A 289 -8.90 8.68 13.53
C LEU A 289 -7.63 8.19 14.23
N ILE A 290 -7.63 6.93 14.63
CA ILE A 290 -6.47 6.27 15.21
C ILE A 290 -5.97 5.22 14.22
N LEU A 291 -4.70 5.27 13.87
CA LEU A 291 -4.04 4.31 13.00
C LEU A 291 -3.29 3.30 13.86
N ASP A 292 -3.74 2.05 13.83
CA ASP A 292 -3.09 0.88 14.43
C ASP A 292 -1.93 0.46 13.51
N THR A 293 -0.73 0.97 13.78
CA THR A 293 0.39 0.86 12.82
C THR A 293 1.06 -0.51 12.83
N GLY A 294 1.02 -1.24 13.95
CA GLY A 294 1.71 -2.53 14.07
C GLY A 294 1.02 -3.67 13.31
N ASP A 295 -0.30 -3.54 13.11
CA ASP A 295 -1.09 -4.52 12.37
C ASP A 295 -1.65 -3.95 11.05
N ALA A 296 -0.90 -3.02 10.45
CA ALA A 296 -1.25 -2.41 9.18
C ALA A 296 -1.27 -3.43 8.03
N THR A 297 -2.46 -3.66 7.47
CA THR A 297 -2.64 -4.69 6.42
C THR A 297 -1.98 -4.32 5.10
N GLU A 298 -1.83 -3.03 4.80
CA GLU A 298 -1.05 -2.57 3.64
C GLU A 298 0.45 -2.89 3.75
N ALA A 299 0.95 -3.19 4.95
CA ALA A 299 2.31 -3.66 5.19
C ALA A 299 2.44 -5.19 5.25
N GLY A 300 1.38 -5.92 4.93
CA GLY A 300 1.35 -7.38 4.96
C GLY A 300 1.12 -7.99 6.34
N ALA A 301 0.71 -7.21 7.32
CA ALA A 301 0.22 -7.73 8.59
C ALA A 301 -1.13 -8.46 8.40
N PRO A 302 -1.45 -9.44 9.26
CA PRO A 302 -2.64 -10.27 9.10
C PRO A 302 -3.96 -9.52 9.33
N GLY A 303 -3.96 -8.40 10.01
CA GLY A 303 -5.16 -7.64 10.35
C GLY A 303 -5.98 -8.23 11.50
N GLU A 304 -5.43 -9.19 12.24
CA GLU A 304 -6.10 -9.87 13.35
C GLU A 304 -5.77 -9.31 14.73
N GLY A 305 -4.90 -8.29 14.78
CA GLY A 305 -4.35 -7.72 16.02
C GLY A 305 -5.45 -7.23 16.97
N THR A 306 -5.28 -7.54 18.23
CA THR A 306 -6.29 -7.33 19.27
C THR A 306 -5.97 -6.19 20.24
N ALA A 307 -4.78 -5.57 20.13
CA ALA A 307 -4.37 -4.50 21.06
C ALA A 307 -5.38 -3.34 21.08
N ALA A 308 -5.83 -2.88 19.91
CA ALA A 308 -6.79 -1.80 19.82
C ALA A 308 -8.18 -2.15 20.37
N LEU A 309 -8.63 -3.40 20.16
CA LEU A 309 -9.87 -3.89 20.74
C LEU A 309 -9.78 -3.96 22.26
N TRP A 310 -8.69 -4.53 22.76
CA TRP A 310 -8.47 -4.62 24.21
C TRP A 310 -8.46 -3.25 24.87
N ALA A 311 -7.68 -2.31 24.34
CA ALA A 311 -7.58 -0.95 24.88
C ALA A 311 -8.93 -0.22 24.85
N ALA A 312 -9.69 -0.33 23.76
CA ALA A 312 -10.99 0.29 23.65
C ALA A 312 -12.00 -0.27 24.67
N LEU A 313 -11.98 -1.60 24.89
CA LEU A 313 -12.83 -2.25 25.89
C LEU A 313 -12.42 -1.87 27.31
N ASP A 314 -11.11 -1.88 27.62
CA ASP A 314 -10.60 -1.59 28.97
C ASP A 314 -10.83 -0.15 29.39
N LEU A 315 -10.64 0.81 28.49
CA LEU A 315 -10.88 2.23 28.72
C LEU A 315 -12.36 2.61 28.67
N GLY A 316 -13.25 1.71 28.24
CA GLY A 316 -14.67 2.00 28.09
C GLY A 316 -14.97 3.04 27.00
N ALA A 317 -14.25 3.00 25.90
CA ALA A 317 -14.43 3.89 24.77
C ALA A 317 -15.85 3.73 24.19
N ARG A 318 -16.52 4.86 23.92
CA ARG A 318 -17.90 4.89 23.39
C ARG A 318 -17.94 5.48 21.99
N GLN A 319 -18.98 5.14 21.23
CA GLN A 319 -19.14 5.59 19.83
C GLN A 319 -17.87 5.31 19.01
N THR A 320 -17.29 4.13 19.23
CA THR A 320 -16.01 3.71 18.63
C THR A 320 -16.29 2.68 17.56
N LEU A 321 -15.67 2.89 16.39
CA LEU A 321 -15.62 1.93 15.30
C LEU A 321 -14.19 1.37 15.18
N LEU A 322 -14.04 0.05 15.21
CA LEU A 322 -12.82 -0.64 14.82
C LEU A 322 -13.04 -1.35 13.49
N SER A 323 -12.31 -0.96 12.46
CA SER A 323 -12.44 -1.48 11.08
C SER A 323 -11.06 -1.83 10.49
N ALA A 324 -10.70 -3.12 10.34
CA ALA A 324 -11.45 -4.31 10.71
C ALA A 324 -10.54 -5.29 11.48
N ILE A 325 -11.14 -6.33 12.05
CA ILE A 325 -10.41 -7.50 12.54
C ILE A 325 -10.63 -8.64 11.54
N VAL A 326 -9.55 -9.21 11.04
CA VAL A 326 -9.59 -10.40 10.18
C VAL A 326 -9.72 -11.63 11.07
N ASP A 327 -10.85 -12.32 10.98
CA ASP A 327 -11.09 -13.52 11.76
C ASP A 327 -12.08 -14.47 11.05
N PRO A 328 -11.59 -15.36 10.17
CA PRO A 328 -12.44 -16.30 9.44
C PRO A 328 -13.26 -17.21 10.37
N GLN A 329 -12.69 -17.61 11.52
CA GLN A 329 -13.37 -18.50 12.45
C GLN A 329 -14.54 -17.78 13.16
N ALA A 330 -14.35 -16.52 13.55
CA ALA A 330 -15.43 -15.70 14.09
C ALA A 330 -16.54 -15.49 13.04
N ILE A 331 -16.19 -15.28 11.77
CA ILE A 331 -17.15 -15.17 10.67
C ILE A 331 -17.98 -16.47 10.54
N GLU A 332 -17.39 -17.65 10.62
CA GLU A 332 -18.12 -18.91 10.58
C GLU A 332 -19.15 -19.03 11.71
N ILE A 333 -18.79 -18.58 12.93
CA ILE A 333 -19.70 -18.54 14.08
C ILE A 333 -20.85 -17.57 13.79
N VAL A 334 -20.53 -16.36 13.35
CA VAL A 334 -21.51 -15.29 13.05
C VAL A 334 -22.51 -15.74 11.97
N LEU A 335 -22.02 -16.41 10.91
CA LEU A 335 -22.88 -16.91 9.82
C LEU A 335 -23.87 -17.97 10.33
N ARG A 336 -23.50 -18.78 11.30
CA ARG A 336 -24.39 -19.79 11.91
C ARG A 336 -25.46 -19.19 12.80
N HIS A 337 -25.12 -18.10 13.51
CA HIS A 337 -26.06 -17.44 14.42
C HIS A 337 -27.06 -16.53 13.70
N GLY A 338 -26.61 -15.80 12.66
CA GLY A 338 -27.42 -14.89 11.88
C GLY A 338 -27.60 -13.50 12.50
N ILE A 339 -28.24 -12.60 11.73
CA ILE A 339 -28.44 -11.20 12.09
C ILE A 339 -29.43 -11.08 13.26
N GLY A 340 -29.18 -10.16 14.19
CA GLY A 340 -30.02 -9.84 15.34
C GLY A 340 -29.82 -10.77 16.53
N THR A 341 -28.93 -11.78 16.44
CA THR A 341 -28.72 -12.73 17.54
C THR A 341 -27.59 -12.28 18.46
N PRO A 342 -27.73 -12.54 19.77
CA PRO A 342 -26.60 -12.43 20.70
C PRO A 342 -25.53 -13.45 20.37
N ILE A 343 -24.27 -13.05 20.55
CA ILE A 343 -23.10 -13.92 20.35
C ILE A 343 -22.15 -13.80 21.53
N GLU A 344 -21.45 -14.88 21.78
CA GLU A 344 -20.28 -14.95 22.66
C GLU A 344 -19.20 -15.73 21.91
N LEU A 345 -18.04 -15.09 21.67
CA LEU A 345 -16.96 -15.70 20.92
C LEU A 345 -15.60 -15.08 21.29
N GLU A 346 -14.52 -15.74 20.89
CA GLU A 346 -13.17 -15.19 20.93
C GLU A 346 -12.85 -14.52 19.61
N LEU A 347 -12.33 -13.28 19.63
CA LEU A 347 -12.10 -12.44 18.46
C LEU A 347 -10.63 -12.08 18.31
N GLY A 348 -10.08 -12.29 17.09
CA GLY A 348 -8.73 -11.94 16.65
C GLY A 348 -7.62 -12.75 17.33
N GLY A 349 -6.36 -12.39 17.07
CA GLY A 349 -5.17 -12.91 17.75
C GLY A 349 -4.96 -14.42 17.67
N LYS A 350 -5.34 -15.08 16.56
CA LYS A 350 -5.36 -16.54 16.44
C LYS A 350 -4.21 -17.13 15.64
N THR A 351 -3.54 -16.33 14.81
CA THR A 351 -2.46 -16.80 13.93
C THR A 351 -1.13 -16.86 14.65
N ASP A 352 -0.80 -15.81 15.42
CA ASP A 352 0.43 -15.77 16.22
C ASP A 352 0.31 -14.81 17.41
N HIS A 353 1.31 -14.87 18.32
CA HIS A 353 1.32 -14.02 19.52
C HIS A 353 1.89 -12.62 19.30
N ARG A 354 2.38 -12.29 18.11
CA ARG A 354 2.91 -10.95 17.79
C ARG A 354 1.81 -9.91 17.65
N HIS A 355 0.59 -10.35 17.32
CA HIS A 355 -0.59 -9.51 17.11
C HIS A 355 -1.55 -9.58 18.31
N GLY A 356 -1.12 -10.11 19.45
CA GLY A 356 -1.93 -10.26 20.66
C GLY A 356 -2.51 -11.67 20.82
N TYR A 357 -3.59 -11.75 21.59
CA TYR A 357 -4.28 -12.99 21.92
C TYR A 357 -5.79 -12.86 21.64
N PRO A 358 -6.51 -13.97 21.43
CA PRO A 358 -7.95 -13.94 21.29
C PRO A 358 -8.64 -13.25 22.47
N ILE A 359 -9.58 -12.36 22.20
CA ILE A 359 -10.33 -11.64 23.23
C ILE A 359 -11.76 -12.19 23.28
N PRO A 360 -12.21 -12.69 24.46
CA PRO A 360 -13.60 -13.07 24.64
C PRO A 360 -14.48 -11.83 24.59
N VAL A 361 -15.47 -11.84 23.71
CA VAL A 361 -16.41 -10.75 23.50
C VAL A 361 -17.85 -11.25 23.53
N ARG A 362 -18.75 -10.39 24.00
CA ARG A 362 -20.21 -10.56 23.92
C ARG A 362 -20.80 -9.42 23.10
N GLY A 363 -21.86 -9.69 22.40
CA GLY A 363 -22.49 -8.64 21.60
C GLY A 363 -23.63 -9.14 20.73
N ILE A 364 -23.97 -8.37 19.73
CA ILE A 364 -25.09 -8.63 18.79
C ILE A 364 -24.55 -8.55 17.36
N VAL A 365 -24.97 -9.50 16.51
CA VAL A 365 -24.72 -9.45 15.07
C VAL A 365 -25.64 -8.41 14.44
N ARG A 366 -25.13 -7.26 14.04
CA ARG A 366 -25.92 -6.18 13.44
C ARG A 366 -26.15 -6.37 11.95
N ARG A 367 -25.12 -6.81 11.23
CA ARG A 367 -25.15 -7.06 9.77
C ARG A 367 -24.18 -8.17 9.36
N ILE A 368 -24.48 -8.80 8.24
CA ILE A 368 -23.63 -9.74 7.53
C ILE A 368 -23.62 -9.31 6.07
N GLY A 369 -22.44 -9.33 5.42
CA GLY A 369 -22.24 -8.99 4.02
C GLY A 369 -21.27 -9.92 3.32
N CYS A 370 -21.22 -9.86 1.99
CA CYS A 370 -20.27 -10.62 1.19
C CYS A 370 -18.81 -10.08 1.27
N GLY A 371 -18.63 -8.88 1.82
CA GLY A 371 -17.35 -8.23 1.97
C GLY A 371 -16.82 -7.55 0.71
N GLN A 372 -17.62 -7.48 -0.35
CA GLN A 372 -17.24 -6.76 -1.56
C GLN A 372 -17.60 -5.28 -1.47
N TYR A 373 -16.63 -4.42 -1.78
CA TYR A 373 -16.83 -2.98 -1.82
C TYR A 373 -15.84 -2.31 -2.77
N ARG A 374 -16.17 -1.11 -3.27
CA ARG A 374 -15.26 -0.30 -4.07
C ARG A 374 -14.47 0.65 -3.17
N ARG A 375 -13.15 0.67 -3.38
CA ARG A 375 -12.29 1.68 -2.75
C ARG A 375 -12.64 3.07 -3.28
N TRP A 376 -12.60 4.02 -2.38
CA TRP A 376 -12.75 5.43 -2.69
C TRP A 376 -11.51 6.26 -2.31
N SER A 377 -10.54 5.63 -1.65
CA SER A 377 -9.25 6.24 -1.37
C SER A 377 -8.57 6.73 -2.66
N PRO A 378 -7.95 7.94 -2.68
CA PRO A 378 -7.26 8.47 -3.84
C PRO A 378 -6.07 7.61 -4.30
N LEU A 379 -5.59 6.70 -3.46
CA LEU A 379 -4.49 5.77 -3.80
C LEU A 379 -4.91 4.72 -4.83
N ALA A 380 -6.15 4.27 -4.80
CA ALA A 380 -6.66 3.23 -5.68
C ALA A 380 -8.19 3.31 -5.84
N GLY A 381 -8.74 4.52 -5.99
CA GLY A 381 -10.18 4.75 -6.12
C GLY A 381 -10.79 3.97 -7.27
N GLY A 382 -11.96 3.34 -7.01
CA GLY A 382 -12.68 2.50 -7.95
C GLY A 382 -12.29 1.04 -7.95
N GLU A 383 -11.17 0.65 -7.33
CA GLU A 383 -10.77 -0.76 -7.19
C GLU A 383 -11.83 -1.55 -6.38
N LEU A 384 -12.21 -2.72 -6.89
CA LEU A 384 -13.11 -3.63 -6.18
C LEU A 384 -12.29 -4.52 -5.24
N LEU A 385 -12.54 -4.43 -3.95
CA LEU A 385 -11.94 -5.29 -2.94
C LEU A 385 -12.92 -6.38 -2.50
N ASP A 386 -12.37 -7.53 -2.08
CA ASP A 386 -13.11 -8.66 -1.53
C ASP A 386 -12.50 -9.08 -0.18
N ALA A 387 -13.06 -8.57 0.90
CA ALA A 387 -12.69 -8.93 2.27
C ALA A 387 -13.27 -10.29 2.71
N GLY A 388 -13.91 -11.04 1.79
CA GLY A 388 -14.65 -12.25 2.12
C GLY A 388 -15.91 -11.98 2.95
N PRO A 389 -16.66 -12.99 3.35
CA PRO A 389 -17.80 -12.80 4.23
C PRO A 389 -17.40 -11.93 5.42
N SER A 390 -18.20 -10.90 5.68
CA SER A 390 -17.89 -9.88 6.68
C SER A 390 -19.11 -9.56 7.53
N ALA A 391 -18.87 -9.08 8.74
CA ALA A 391 -19.94 -8.78 9.67
C ALA A 391 -19.67 -7.48 10.45
N TRP A 392 -20.73 -6.80 10.81
CA TRP A 392 -20.75 -5.77 11.83
C TRP A 392 -21.26 -6.37 13.13
N LEU A 393 -20.41 -6.36 14.16
CA LEU A 393 -20.72 -6.75 15.51
C LEU A 393 -20.81 -5.51 16.40
N GLU A 394 -21.88 -5.40 17.18
CA GLU A 394 -21.94 -4.45 18.28
C GLU A 394 -21.53 -5.19 19.55
N ILE A 395 -20.33 -4.88 20.02
CA ILE A 395 -19.71 -5.54 21.15
C ILE A 395 -20.01 -4.79 22.45
N GLU A 396 -20.37 -5.51 23.51
CA GLU A 396 -20.55 -4.97 24.84
C GLU A 396 -19.20 -4.48 25.41
N GLY A 397 -19.14 -3.21 25.73
CA GLY A 397 -17.99 -2.58 26.39
C GLY A 397 -18.20 -2.44 27.90
N ARG A 398 -17.19 -1.94 28.59
CA ARG A 398 -17.33 -1.53 30.01
C ARG A 398 -18.26 -0.32 30.13
N TYR A 399 -18.85 -0.15 31.27
CA TYR A 399 -19.68 1.00 31.64
C TYR A 399 -20.90 1.24 30.71
N GLU A 400 -21.56 0.15 30.29
CA GLU A 400 -22.73 0.20 29.39
C GLU A 400 -22.43 0.85 28.03
N GLY A 401 -21.15 0.86 27.62
CA GLY A 401 -20.72 1.29 26.29
C GLY A 401 -20.84 0.18 25.26
N HIS A 402 -20.90 0.55 23.97
CA HIS A 402 -20.84 -0.40 22.87
C HIS A 402 -19.76 0.03 21.88
N LEU A 403 -19.06 -0.95 21.32
CA LEU A 403 -18.10 -0.79 20.23
C LEU A 403 -18.68 -1.41 18.97
N ASP A 404 -18.57 -0.72 17.85
CA ASP A 404 -18.84 -1.29 16.55
C ASP A 404 -17.55 -1.89 16.00
N VAL A 405 -17.56 -3.18 15.77
CA VAL A 405 -16.41 -3.91 15.25
C VAL A 405 -16.77 -4.54 13.91
N VAL A 406 -16.00 -4.21 12.88
CA VAL A 406 -16.07 -4.91 11.60
C VAL A 406 -15.17 -6.12 11.67
N VAL A 407 -15.73 -7.29 11.37
CA VAL A 407 -14.98 -8.54 11.25
C VAL A 407 -15.00 -8.97 9.78
N SER A 408 -13.87 -9.43 9.26
CA SER A 408 -13.74 -9.88 7.87
C SER A 408 -13.11 -11.27 7.77
N GLY A 409 -13.46 -11.98 6.69
CA GLY A 409 -12.92 -13.31 6.39
C GLY A 409 -11.53 -13.30 5.75
N ARG A 410 -11.12 -12.16 5.18
CA ARG A 410 -9.83 -12.01 4.49
C ARG A 410 -9.21 -10.64 4.73
N PRO A 411 -7.86 -10.54 4.77
CA PRO A 411 -7.20 -9.25 4.82
C PRO A 411 -7.30 -8.54 3.46
N VAL A 412 -7.63 -7.27 3.52
CA VAL A 412 -7.53 -6.29 2.43
C VAL A 412 -6.89 -5.02 3.00
N PRO A 413 -6.46 -4.04 2.21
CA PRO A 413 -6.05 -2.75 2.76
C PRO A 413 -7.19 -2.12 3.56
N PHE A 414 -7.03 -2.02 4.88
CA PHE A 414 -8.01 -1.38 5.80
C PHE A 414 -7.63 0.07 6.09
N ASP A 415 -7.25 0.78 5.05
CA ASP A 415 -6.88 2.19 5.08
C ASP A 415 -8.07 3.14 4.93
N GLU A 416 -9.29 2.60 4.75
CA GLU A 416 -10.50 3.38 4.51
C GLU A 416 -11.75 2.76 5.15
N LEU A 417 -12.89 3.45 5.00
CA LEU A 417 -14.16 3.08 5.64
C LEU A 417 -15.13 2.33 4.71
N GLY A 418 -14.69 1.91 3.52
CA GLY A 418 -15.56 1.32 2.50
C GLY A 418 -16.28 0.06 2.98
N LEU A 419 -15.59 -0.85 3.67
CA LEU A 419 -16.18 -2.07 4.21
C LEU A 419 -17.23 -1.77 5.31
N ALA A 420 -16.91 -0.86 6.23
CA ALA A 420 -17.84 -0.44 7.30
C ALA A 420 -19.12 0.16 6.71
N ARG A 421 -19.00 1.00 5.69
CA ARG A 421 -20.15 1.60 4.99
C ARG A 421 -20.95 0.56 4.21
N ALA A 422 -20.30 -0.40 3.56
CA ALA A 422 -20.97 -1.50 2.87
C ALA A 422 -21.82 -2.36 3.83
N LEU A 423 -21.37 -2.48 5.08
CA LEU A 423 -22.14 -3.13 6.15
C LEU A 423 -23.22 -2.22 6.76
N GLY A 424 -23.35 -0.96 6.32
CA GLY A 424 -24.38 -0.03 6.76
C GLY A 424 -24.07 0.71 8.07
N ILE A 425 -22.80 0.76 8.47
CA ILE A 425 -22.37 1.55 9.64
C ILE A 425 -22.40 3.04 9.28
N ASP A 426 -23.11 3.84 10.06
CA ASP A 426 -23.04 5.29 9.97
C ASP A 426 -21.76 5.80 10.66
N VAL A 427 -20.72 5.96 9.85
CA VAL A 427 -19.40 6.38 10.32
C VAL A 427 -19.37 7.83 10.84
N ALA A 428 -20.33 8.67 10.42
CA ALA A 428 -20.44 10.06 10.88
C ALA A 428 -20.88 10.17 12.34
N THR A 429 -21.51 9.14 12.88
CA THR A 429 -21.94 9.09 14.29
C THR A 429 -20.83 8.66 15.24
N LYS A 430 -19.67 8.28 14.71
CA LYS A 430 -18.56 7.76 15.53
C LYS A 430 -17.71 8.91 16.05
N ARG A 431 -17.30 8.80 17.28
CA ARG A 431 -16.35 9.72 17.93
C ARG A 431 -14.90 9.25 17.73
N ILE A 432 -14.69 7.96 17.71
CA ILE A 432 -13.38 7.33 17.51
C ILE A 432 -13.50 6.30 16.39
N ILE A 433 -12.55 6.37 15.45
CA ILE A 433 -12.44 5.39 14.37
C ILE A 433 -11.02 4.85 14.41
N ILE A 434 -10.88 3.52 14.49
CA ILE A 434 -9.60 2.83 14.51
C ILE A 434 -9.46 2.03 13.23
N LEU A 435 -8.39 2.29 12.48
CA LEU A 435 -8.07 1.57 11.24
C LEU A 435 -6.73 0.85 11.38
N LYS A 436 -6.63 -0.34 10.79
CA LYS A 436 -5.38 -1.11 10.70
C LYS A 436 -4.55 -0.63 9.51
N SER A 437 -3.96 0.56 9.68
CA SER A 437 -3.20 1.26 8.66
C SER A 437 -2.02 1.99 9.31
N ALA A 438 -0.89 2.06 8.63
CA ALA A 438 0.27 2.82 9.09
C ALA A 438 0.25 4.26 8.56
N VAL A 439 -0.04 4.45 7.25
CA VAL A 439 0.07 5.76 6.60
C VAL A 439 -0.93 5.96 5.46
N GLU A 440 -1.41 4.91 4.81
CA GLU A 440 -2.24 5.04 3.60
C GLU A 440 -3.57 5.76 3.87
N ALA A 441 -4.12 5.61 5.07
CA ALA A 441 -5.32 6.33 5.48
C ALA A 441 -5.15 7.87 5.44
N LEU A 442 -3.93 8.40 5.56
CA LEU A 442 -3.65 9.84 5.46
C LEU A 442 -3.98 10.39 4.07
N ALA A 443 -3.98 9.55 3.03
CA ALA A 443 -4.25 9.99 1.66
C ALA A 443 -5.64 10.60 1.51
N TRP A 444 -6.67 10.03 2.17
CA TRP A 444 -8.04 10.55 2.08
C TRP A 444 -8.37 11.58 3.17
N CYS A 445 -7.69 11.54 4.31
CA CYS A 445 -7.98 12.47 5.41
C CYS A 445 -7.78 13.94 5.03
N ARG A 446 -6.96 14.22 4.03
CA ARG A 446 -6.48 15.57 3.65
C ARG A 446 -7.02 16.09 2.35
N GLN A 447 -7.55 15.24 1.50
CA GLN A 447 -8.18 15.68 0.27
C GLN A 447 -9.61 16.10 0.52
N SER A 448 -9.98 17.27 -0.01
CA SER A 448 -11.38 17.66 -0.20
C SER A 448 -11.95 16.82 -1.35
N ASP A 449 -12.17 15.53 -1.11
CA ASP A 449 -12.80 14.64 -2.07
C ASP A 449 -14.29 14.96 -2.14
N PRO A 450 -14.85 15.27 -3.32
CA PRO A 450 -16.28 15.48 -3.50
C PRO A 450 -17.13 14.25 -3.15
N PHE A 451 -16.52 13.05 -3.10
CA PHE A 451 -17.22 11.81 -2.72
C PHE A 451 -17.16 11.47 -1.22
N THR A 452 -16.36 12.21 -0.43
CA THR A 452 -16.19 11.97 1.01
C THR A 452 -16.41 13.21 1.88
N PRO A 453 -17.54 13.95 1.73
CA PRO A 453 -17.80 15.07 2.63
C PRO A 453 -18.16 14.60 4.06
N LEU A 454 -18.28 13.29 4.32
CA LEU A 454 -18.97 12.77 5.49
C LEU A 454 -18.09 12.57 6.74
N VAL A 455 -16.78 12.43 6.60
CA VAL A 455 -15.90 12.24 7.75
C VAL A 455 -14.61 13.01 7.55
N ARG A 456 -14.52 14.20 8.14
CA ARG A 456 -13.23 14.87 8.31
C ARG A 456 -12.75 14.56 9.72
N PRO A 457 -11.67 13.77 9.89
CA PRO A 457 -11.15 13.53 11.21
C PRO A 457 -10.74 14.87 11.87
N ALA A 458 -11.16 15.08 13.09
CA ALA A 458 -10.72 16.22 13.88
C ALA A 458 -9.22 16.14 14.20
N GLN A 459 -8.73 14.90 14.35
CA GLN A 459 -7.33 14.58 14.59
C GLN A 459 -7.01 13.21 14.03
N VAL A 460 -5.78 13.02 13.55
CA VAL A 460 -5.25 11.70 13.17
C VAL A 460 -4.09 11.37 14.10
N LEU A 461 -4.18 10.24 14.79
CA LEU A 461 -3.20 9.72 15.73
C LEU A 461 -2.61 8.42 15.19
N GLN A 462 -1.28 8.32 15.13
CA GLN A 462 -0.61 7.07 14.80
C GLN A 462 -0.22 6.38 16.11
N ALA A 463 -0.80 5.22 16.36
CA ALA A 463 -0.56 4.43 17.57
C ALA A 463 0.42 3.30 17.28
N VAL A 464 1.47 3.21 18.09
CA VAL A 464 2.43 2.09 18.05
C VAL A 464 1.79 0.89 18.74
N THR A 465 1.62 -0.17 17.97
CA THR A 465 1.08 -1.45 18.46
C THR A 465 2.03 -2.60 18.15
N PRO A 466 1.94 -3.73 18.84
CA PRO A 466 2.66 -4.94 18.48
C PRO A 466 2.21 -5.46 17.11
N GLY A 467 3.13 -6.03 16.35
CA GLY A 467 2.83 -6.66 15.06
C GLY A 467 3.97 -6.54 14.05
N ILE A 468 3.81 -7.20 12.92
CA ILE A 468 4.85 -7.27 11.88
C ILE A 468 4.89 -6.04 10.96
N ALA A 469 4.15 -4.99 11.27
CA ALA A 469 4.21 -3.69 10.63
C ALA A 469 4.58 -2.56 11.63
N THR A 470 4.99 -2.93 12.85
CA THR A 470 5.37 -1.96 13.88
C THR A 470 6.48 -1.02 13.42
N PRO A 471 6.43 0.27 13.77
CA PRO A 471 7.53 1.20 13.50
C PRO A 471 8.78 0.93 14.35
N ASP A 472 8.69 0.13 15.41
CA ASP A 472 9.85 -0.33 16.17
C ASP A 472 10.63 -1.39 15.40
N LEU A 473 11.64 -0.97 14.65
CA LEU A 473 12.46 -1.87 13.82
C LEU A 473 13.38 -2.79 14.64
N ALA A 474 13.61 -2.53 15.93
CA ALA A 474 14.34 -3.42 16.81
C ALA A 474 13.58 -4.73 17.09
N PHE A 475 12.28 -4.73 16.82
CA PHE A 475 11.43 -5.93 16.90
C PHE A 475 11.82 -7.02 15.90
N PHE A 476 12.51 -6.67 14.79
CA PHE A 476 12.81 -7.58 13.69
C PHE A 476 14.24 -8.11 13.71
N SER A 477 14.42 -9.39 13.39
CA SER A 477 15.73 -10.02 13.25
C SER A 477 16.19 -10.00 11.78
N TYR A 478 16.80 -8.89 11.34
CA TYR A 478 17.32 -8.74 9.98
C TYR A 478 18.59 -9.58 9.78
N ARG A 479 18.65 -10.32 8.64
CA ARG A 479 19.78 -11.18 8.25
C ARG A 479 20.39 -10.77 6.91
N SER A 480 19.56 -10.28 5.98
CA SER A 480 19.94 -9.96 4.60
C SER A 480 20.18 -8.47 4.38
N VAL A 481 19.59 -7.61 5.22
CA VAL A 481 19.80 -6.16 5.17
C VAL A 481 21.29 -5.83 5.35
N LYS A 482 21.85 -5.04 4.42
CA LYS A 482 23.23 -4.57 4.50
C LYS A 482 23.45 -3.72 5.75
N ARG A 483 24.63 -3.92 6.37
CA ARG A 483 25.04 -3.15 7.55
C ARG A 483 26.22 -2.22 7.22
N PRO A 484 26.33 -1.06 7.88
CA PRO A 484 25.41 -0.52 8.89
C PRO A 484 24.09 -0.06 8.27
N ALA A 485 22.99 -0.14 9.04
CA ALA A 485 21.64 0.25 8.64
C ALA A 485 21.02 1.18 9.69
N TRP A 486 20.67 2.41 9.29
CA TRP A 486 19.96 3.32 10.18
C TRP A 486 18.47 2.94 10.25
N PRO A 487 17.81 2.96 11.41
CA PRO A 487 18.30 3.39 12.73
C PRO A 487 18.87 2.25 13.60
N LEU A 488 19.06 1.05 13.04
CA LEU A 488 19.44 -0.14 13.81
C LEU A 488 20.91 -0.10 14.30
N ASP A 489 21.76 0.61 13.58
CA ASP A 489 23.18 0.74 13.89
C ASP A 489 23.53 2.21 14.15
N THR A 490 24.51 2.45 15.01
CA THR A 490 25.12 3.79 15.21
C THR A 490 26.07 4.12 14.06
N TYR A 491 26.04 5.36 13.60
CA TYR A 491 26.91 5.90 12.54
C TYR A 491 27.90 6.90 13.10
#